data_e4f682ed8758c58708e56f64f2b6b44a
#
_entry.id   e4f682ed8758c58708e56f64f2b6b44a
#
_cell.length_a   1.000
_cell.length_b   1.000
_cell.length_c   1.000
_cell.angle_alpha   90.00
_cell.angle_beta   90.00
_cell.angle_gamma   90.00
#
_symmetry.space_group_name_H-M   'P 1'
#
loop_
_entity.id
_entity.type
_entity.pdbx_description
1 polymer ?
#
loop_
_entity_poly.entity_id
_entity_poly.type
_entity_poly.pdbx_seq_one_letter_code
_entity_poly.pdbx_strand_id
1 'polypeptide(L)'
;MPAPAFPAPLMLKSGIRARDAWPLDPDVIHLNHGSFGAVPTAVVEHQDALRRRADLSPVEWFPRIAERVRDARERTAPFLGAHAEDSVFVPNASA
;
A
#
# COMPACT_ATOMS: atom_id res chain seq x y z
N MET A 1 17.59 29.46 -25.56
CA MET A 1 17.44 29.13 -24.12
C MET A 1 17.73 27.64 -23.91
N PRO A 2 18.58 27.30 -22.99
CA PRO A 2 18.74 25.87 -22.65
C PRO A 2 17.41 25.32 -22.14
N ALA A 3 17.12 24.07 -22.46
CA ALA A 3 15.96 23.38 -21.90
C ALA A 3 16.04 23.36 -20.36
N PRO A 4 14.93 23.51 -19.65
CA PRO A 4 14.95 23.40 -18.19
C PRO A 4 15.52 22.04 -17.77
N ALA A 5 16.50 22.06 -16.85
CA ALA A 5 17.02 20.83 -16.29
C ALA A 5 15.91 20.18 -15.46
N PHE A 6 15.55 18.95 -15.79
CA PHE A 6 14.64 18.18 -14.94
C PHE A 6 15.30 17.91 -13.57
N PRO A 7 14.56 18.00 -12.49
CA PRO A 7 15.10 17.62 -11.18
C PRO A 7 15.56 16.16 -11.18
N ALA A 8 16.54 15.85 -10.35
CA ALA A 8 17.00 14.47 -10.17
C ALA A 8 15.82 13.55 -9.76
N PRO A 9 15.80 12.29 -10.20
CA PRO A 9 14.76 11.35 -9.82
C PRO A 9 14.68 11.19 -8.29
N LEU A 10 13.46 11.14 -7.77
CA LEU A 10 13.24 10.83 -6.36
C LEU A 10 13.67 9.39 -6.10
N MET A 11 14.56 9.19 -5.14
CA MET A 11 15.05 7.88 -4.72
C MET A 11 14.44 7.47 -3.39
N LEU A 12 14.08 6.21 -3.28
CA LEU A 12 13.69 5.60 -2.01
C LEU A 12 14.93 5.25 -1.18
N LYS A 13 14.76 5.05 0.10
CA LYS A 13 15.84 4.60 1.01
C LYS A 13 16.46 3.26 0.58
N SER A 14 15.71 2.44 -0.15
CA SER A 14 16.16 1.17 -0.74
C SER A 14 17.12 1.33 -1.93
N GLY A 15 17.33 2.56 -2.43
CA GLY A 15 18.12 2.83 -3.62
C GLY A 15 17.36 2.67 -4.95
N ILE A 16 16.06 2.40 -4.90
CA ILE A 16 15.18 2.30 -6.08
C ILE A 16 14.60 3.68 -6.39
N ARG A 17 14.46 4.04 -7.67
CA ARG A 17 13.71 5.23 -8.03
C ARG A 17 12.27 5.10 -7.54
N ALA A 18 11.70 6.14 -6.97
CA ALA A 18 10.33 6.12 -6.44
C ALA A 18 9.32 5.64 -7.51
N ARG A 19 9.48 6.07 -8.75
CA ARG A 19 8.65 5.64 -9.88
C ARG A 19 8.62 4.10 -10.06
N ASP A 20 9.73 3.43 -9.87
CA ASP A 20 9.88 1.99 -10.09
C ASP A 20 9.28 1.15 -8.96
N ALA A 21 8.85 1.78 -7.87
CA ALA A 21 8.18 1.11 -6.75
C ALA A 21 6.69 0.80 -7.04
N TRP A 22 6.14 1.29 -8.14
CA TRP A 22 4.76 1.04 -8.58
C TRP A 22 4.75 0.29 -9.91
N PRO A 23 3.81 -0.67 -10.13
CA PRO A 23 3.69 -1.43 -11.38
C PRO A 23 2.93 -0.63 -12.45
N LEU A 24 3.32 0.61 -12.65
CA LEU A 24 2.72 1.49 -13.65
C LEU A 24 3.41 1.32 -15.00
N ASP A 25 2.63 1.50 -16.08
CA ASP A 25 3.16 1.53 -17.44
C ASP A 25 4.22 2.63 -17.57
N PRO A 26 5.47 2.28 -17.96
CA PRO A 26 6.55 3.26 -18.08
C PRO A 26 6.31 4.32 -19.16
N ASP A 27 5.45 4.03 -20.14
CA ASP A 27 5.14 4.92 -21.25
C ASP A 27 4.00 5.90 -20.92
N VAL A 28 3.37 5.76 -19.76
CA VAL A 28 2.27 6.61 -19.30
C VAL A 28 2.70 7.44 -18.09
N ILE A 29 2.43 8.73 -18.15
CA ILE A 29 2.59 9.64 -17.01
C ILE A 29 1.30 9.60 -16.19
N HIS A 30 1.32 8.87 -15.06
CA HIS A 30 0.19 8.76 -14.16
C HIS A 30 0.22 9.85 -13.10
N LEU A 31 -0.74 10.77 -13.13
CA LEU A 31 -0.84 11.91 -12.21
C LEU A 31 -2.12 11.92 -11.36
N ASN A 32 -3.01 10.97 -11.58
CA ASN A 32 -4.34 10.97 -10.95
C ASN A 32 -4.47 9.94 -9.82
N HIS A 33 -3.55 9.96 -8.88
CA HIS A 33 -3.62 9.09 -7.70
C HIS A 33 -4.80 9.41 -6.78
N GLY A 34 -5.36 10.61 -6.87
CA GLY A 34 -6.52 11.00 -6.07
C GLY A 34 -7.80 10.26 -6.45
N SER A 35 -8.01 9.98 -7.75
CA SER A 35 -9.17 9.22 -8.25
C SER A 35 -8.85 7.76 -8.50
N PHE A 36 -7.65 7.48 -8.99
CA PHE A 36 -7.18 6.13 -9.36
C PHE A 36 -5.79 5.91 -8.76
N GLY A 37 -5.76 5.72 -7.46
CA GLY A 37 -4.51 5.52 -6.72
C GLY A 37 -3.83 4.20 -7.10
N ALA A 38 -2.57 4.29 -7.53
CA ALA A 38 -1.76 3.11 -7.77
C ALA A 38 -1.25 2.52 -6.45
N VAL A 39 -1.19 1.20 -6.38
CA VAL A 39 -0.68 0.48 -5.21
C VAL A 39 0.79 0.12 -5.43
N PRO A 40 1.69 0.36 -4.47
CA PRO A 40 3.10 -0.04 -4.58
C PRO A 40 3.25 -1.55 -4.81
N THR A 41 4.22 -1.94 -5.63
CA THR A 41 4.49 -3.35 -5.96
C THR A 41 4.68 -4.22 -4.72
N ALA A 42 5.45 -3.76 -3.74
CA ALA A 42 5.67 -4.50 -2.49
C ALA A 42 4.38 -4.75 -1.69
N VAL A 43 3.41 -3.82 -1.76
CA VAL A 43 2.10 -3.99 -1.10
C VAL A 43 1.25 -5.03 -1.84
N VAL A 44 1.24 -4.99 -3.17
CA VAL A 44 0.53 -5.99 -4.00
C VAL A 44 1.07 -7.39 -3.74
N GLU A 45 2.38 -7.55 -3.77
CA GLU A 45 3.04 -8.84 -3.50
C GLU A 45 2.73 -9.38 -2.11
N HIS A 46 2.73 -8.52 -1.10
CA HIS A 46 2.35 -8.89 0.27
C HIS A 46 0.88 -9.33 0.34
N GLN A 47 -0.01 -8.59 -0.30
CA GLN A 47 -1.43 -8.90 -0.36
C GLN A 47 -1.69 -10.25 -1.04
N ASP A 48 -1.01 -10.53 -2.15
CA ASP A 48 -1.12 -11.81 -2.85
C ASP A 48 -0.57 -12.97 -2.03
N ALA A 49 0.51 -12.77 -1.28
CA ALA A 49 1.03 -13.76 -0.35
C ALA A 49 0.02 -14.10 0.76
N LEU A 50 -0.67 -13.08 1.30
CA LEU A 50 -1.73 -13.31 2.30
C LEU A 50 -2.93 -14.06 1.71
N ARG A 51 -3.36 -13.74 0.49
CA ARG A 51 -4.44 -14.47 -0.21
C ARG A 51 -4.08 -15.94 -0.42
N ARG A 52 -2.88 -16.21 -0.91
CA ARG A 52 -2.40 -17.59 -1.09
C ARG A 52 -2.39 -18.37 0.23
N ARG A 53 -2.00 -17.75 1.33
CA ARG A 53 -2.05 -18.39 2.65
C ARG A 53 -3.47 -18.70 3.11
N ALA A 54 -4.41 -17.80 2.85
CA ALA A 54 -5.82 -18.02 3.15
C ALA A 54 -6.40 -19.20 2.35
N ASP A 55 -6.05 -19.29 1.07
CA ASP A 55 -6.50 -20.36 0.17
C ASP A 55 -5.90 -21.72 0.54
N LEU A 56 -4.63 -21.75 0.97
CA LEU A 56 -3.94 -22.99 1.37
C LEU A 56 -4.49 -23.58 2.66
N SER A 57 -4.92 -22.76 3.61
CA SER A 57 -5.37 -23.24 4.92
C SER A 57 -6.51 -22.37 5.47
N PRO A 58 -7.69 -22.42 4.84
CA PRO A 58 -8.81 -21.55 5.23
C PRO A 58 -9.29 -21.82 6.65
N VAL A 59 -9.26 -23.06 7.11
CA VAL A 59 -9.68 -23.44 8.48
C VAL A 59 -8.77 -22.80 9.55
N GLU A 60 -7.50 -22.61 9.27
CA GLU A 60 -6.58 -21.90 10.17
C GLU A 60 -6.61 -20.39 9.98
N TRP A 61 -6.91 -19.94 8.77
CA TRP A 61 -6.87 -18.54 8.41
C TRP A 61 -8.07 -17.75 8.97
N PHE A 62 -9.28 -18.20 8.67
CA PHE A 62 -10.50 -17.44 8.96
C PHE A 62 -10.75 -17.19 10.45
N PRO A 63 -10.49 -18.12 11.39
CA PRO A 63 -10.65 -17.85 12.81
C PRO A 63 -9.71 -16.75 13.34
N ARG A 64 -8.61 -16.48 12.65
CA ARG A 64 -7.61 -15.47 13.04
C ARG A 64 -7.75 -14.11 12.35
N ILE A 65 -8.80 -13.91 11.55
CA ILE A 65 -8.99 -12.63 10.86
C ILE A 65 -9.11 -11.46 11.85
N ALA A 66 -9.90 -11.61 12.91
CA ALA A 66 -10.08 -10.56 13.91
C ALA A 66 -8.75 -10.16 14.58
N GLU A 67 -7.90 -11.13 14.91
CA GLU A 67 -6.56 -10.90 15.45
C GLU A 67 -5.68 -10.14 14.46
N ARG A 68 -5.66 -10.57 13.18
CA ARG A 68 -4.88 -9.93 12.12
C ARG A 68 -5.31 -8.49 11.86
N VAL A 69 -6.62 -8.23 11.86
CA VAL A 69 -7.16 -6.88 11.71
C VAL A 69 -6.79 -6.00 12.89
N ARG A 70 -6.84 -6.54 14.11
CA ARG A 70 -6.38 -5.83 15.31
C ARG A 70 -4.91 -5.46 15.21
N ASP A 71 -4.04 -6.41 14.87
CA ASP A 71 -2.60 -6.18 14.72
C ASP A 71 -2.28 -5.12 13.65
N ALA A 72 -2.99 -5.17 12.52
CA ALA A 72 -2.86 -4.17 11.47
C ALA A 72 -3.29 -2.77 11.96
N ARG A 73 -4.37 -2.68 12.71
CA ARG A 73 -4.88 -1.44 13.30
C ARG A 73 -3.91 -0.86 14.33
N GLU A 74 -3.35 -1.70 15.20
CA GLU A 74 -2.36 -1.30 16.21
C GLU A 74 -1.06 -0.74 15.58
N ARG A 75 -0.71 -1.21 14.38
CA ARG A 75 0.45 -0.68 13.62
C ARG A 75 0.12 0.59 12.84
N THR A 76 -1.09 0.70 12.33
CA THR A 76 -1.49 1.80 11.45
C THR A 76 -1.89 3.05 12.22
N ALA A 77 -2.62 2.91 13.31
CA ALA A 77 -3.16 4.03 14.07
C ALA A 77 -2.07 5.02 14.55
N PRO A 78 -0.94 4.58 15.13
CA PRO A 78 0.13 5.50 15.55
C PRO A 78 0.74 6.28 14.40
N PHE A 79 0.85 5.68 13.21
CA PHE A 79 1.32 6.37 12.01
C PHE A 79 0.43 7.55 11.62
N LEU A 80 -0.87 7.43 11.87
CA LEU A 80 -1.86 8.48 11.64
C LEU A 80 -2.04 9.44 12.82
N GLY A 81 -1.29 9.25 13.92
CA GLY A 81 -1.45 10.04 15.14
C GLY A 81 -2.74 9.72 15.91
N ALA A 82 -3.30 8.53 15.72
CA ALA A 82 -4.52 8.05 16.35
C ALA A 82 -4.26 6.90 17.33
N HIS A 83 -5.26 6.58 18.16
CA HIS A 83 -5.25 5.37 18.99
C HIS A 83 -5.93 4.21 18.26
N ALA A 84 -5.43 2.99 18.44
CA ALA A 84 -5.98 1.80 17.77
C ALA A 84 -7.44 1.53 18.17
N GLU A 85 -7.79 1.77 19.42
CA GLU A 85 -9.15 1.62 19.96
C GLU A 85 -10.18 2.56 19.34
N ASP A 86 -9.72 3.75 18.87
CA ASP A 86 -10.55 4.77 18.23
C ASP A 86 -10.51 4.66 16.68
N SER A 87 -9.90 3.62 16.15
CA SER A 87 -9.68 3.47 14.72
C SER A 87 -10.38 2.22 14.18
N VAL A 88 -10.88 2.30 12.94
CA VAL A 88 -11.50 1.17 12.24
C VAL A 88 -11.14 1.23 10.77
N PHE A 89 -10.93 0.06 10.16
CA PHE A 89 -10.80 -0.04 8.71
C PHE A 89 -12.18 -0.10 8.05
N VAL A 90 -12.34 0.66 6.98
CA VAL A 90 -13.52 0.66 6.12
C VAL A 90 -13.09 0.44 4.67
N PRO A 91 -13.97 -0.10 3.78
CA PRO A 91 -13.61 -0.36 2.38
C PRO A 91 -13.26 0.90 1.59
N ASN A 92 -13.91 2.01 1.90
CA ASN A 92 -13.72 3.31 1.23
C ASN A 92 -14.36 4.43 2.06
N ALA A 93 -14.16 5.67 1.63
CA ALA A 93 -14.68 6.87 2.32
C ALA A 93 -16.22 6.99 2.33
N SER A 94 -16.92 6.23 1.48
CA SER A 94 -18.40 6.23 1.40
C SER A 94 -19.05 5.14 2.26
N ALA A 95 -18.24 4.30 2.87
CA ALA A 95 -18.74 3.22 3.72
C ALA A 95 -19.26 3.72 5.07
#